data_7b9495cfbaca4d29b3cdaeaef74cd1b0
#
_entry.id   7b9495cfbaca4d29b3cdaeaef74cd1b0
#
_cell.length_a   1.000
_cell.length_b   1.000
_cell.length_c   1.000
_cell.angle_alpha   90.00
_cell.angle_beta   90.00
_cell.angle_gamma   90.00
#
_symmetry.space_group_name_H-M   'P 1'
#
loop_
_entity.id
_entity.type
_entity.pdbx_description
1 polymer ?
#
loop_
_entity_poly.entity_id
_entity_poly.type
_entity_poly.pdbx_seq_one_letter_code
_entity_poly.pdbx_strand_id
1 'polypeptide(L)'
;MIRTIKTITVLLGLTVAGANAAAQSGPAVLKDGMVQVQLDEYQPAFRNPMKGFREFFQSGVDKKRSEYPYPYGTLSKEYMQWNMIEDDPTDGVDKIIAYSNHRWKGMEAMNMKVIPRVYLVWVEPWHGGRPKDPNNPDDLSGTHWPKGVPEENSPYKQNVGNWGAHVDPADKAKPITGGYFDPSFPDRVKKLVEKLGKAWDNDPRVAYVEMGIIGEWGEQHDPDLSTYWAPHDEPDHVANRTWIPGMEKVLGDAFSKAFRNKKVMVRYAYEFKDYQFGIYWDSWSQPEEEVRGYGEMRKLGDRWRSQPIGGEITWNWGSLGKFKSFEQVVLDPEFFNLTMKQIRNLHCNHLGGITWANFNEPAFAATASKLQKAMGYRFVLNKAAYSPRVDNGKMLRLTFDLTNTGSSPFYYNWPVQVSLLEPRTLQPVWTSTLKKVNINEWMPGDEWDEAKQQYSMAAPVYHIDQQIKLNGGSKGKYILALSIVDPSGNKPSLRFANTSYLAGGYTALGMISVGQDIDQFTIPASCISDIQSDTSLSY
;
A
#
# COMPACT_ATOMS: atom_id res chain seq x y z
N MET A 1 22.80 -65.27 -13.67
CA MET A 1 21.39 -64.88 -13.91
C MET A 1 21.30 -63.36 -13.81
N ILE A 2 21.33 -62.71 -14.96
CA ILE A 2 21.28 -61.23 -15.07
C ILE A 2 19.80 -60.85 -15.22
N ARG A 3 19.26 -60.11 -14.25
CA ARG A 3 17.90 -59.55 -14.37
C ARG A 3 18.01 -58.10 -14.90
N THR A 4 17.49 -57.94 -16.09
CA THR A 4 17.36 -56.67 -16.78
C THR A 4 16.22 -55.87 -16.14
N ILE A 5 16.53 -54.70 -15.63
CA ILE A 5 15.54 -53.72 -15.15
C ILE A 5 15.11 -52.86 -16.36
N LYS A 6 13.85 -52.95 -16.74
CA LYS A 6 13.26 -52.05 -17.72
C LYS A 6 12.85 -50.75 -17.05
N THR A 7 13.50 -49.68 -17.44
CA THR A 7 13.12 -48.32 -17.06
C THR A 7 11.89 -47.91 -17.83
N ILE A 8 10.77 -47.66 -17.16
CA ILE A 8 9.58 -47.08 -17.74
C ILE A 8 9.68 -45.57 -17.58
N THR A 9 9.89 -44.89 -18.70
CA THR A 9 9.83 -43.43 -18.76
C THR A 9 8.36 -43.03 -18.89
N VAL A 10 7.80 -42.44 -17.80
CA VAL A 10 6.47 -41.83 -17.83
C VAL A 10 6.64 -40.41 -18.35
N LEU A 11 6.24 -40.15 -19.59
CA LEU A 11 6.03 -38.80 -20.09
C LEU A 11 4.76 -38.23 -19.46
N LEU A 12 4.91 -37.33 -18.48
CA LEU A 12 3.81 -36.47 -18.05
C LEU A 12 3.61 -35.40 -19.14
N GLY A 13 2.60 -35.57 -19.95
CA GLY A 13 2.11 -34.51 -20.83
C GLY A 13 1.44 -33.41 -20.01
N LEU A 14 2.08 -32.26 -19.88
CA LEU A 14 1.42 -31.03 -19.44
C LEU A 14 0.41 -30.64 -20.54
N THR A 15 -0.86 -30.95 -20.33
CA THR A 15 -1.94 -30.28 -21.04
C THR A 15 -2.09 -28.87 -20.48
N VAL A 16 -1.51 -27.90 -21.16
CA VAL A 16 -1.87 -26.50 -21.01
C VAL A 16 -3.34 -26.37 -21.40
N ALA A 17 -4.23 -26.21 -20.41
CA ALA A 17 -5.61 -25.86 -20.68
C ALA A 17 -5.60 -24.48 -21.35
N GLY A 18 -5.80 -24.48 -22.65
CA GLY A 18 -6.00 -23.27 -23.44
C GLY A 18 -7.22 -22.54 -22.90
N ALA A 19 -7.02 -21.42 -22.25
CA ALA A 19 -8.08 -20.46 -22.01
C ALA A 19 -8.62 -20.09 -23.40
N ASN A 20 -9.92 -20.34 -23.65
CA ASN A 20 -10.63 -19.82 -24.80
C ASN A 20 -10.49 -18.29 -24.77
N ALA A 21 -9.53 -17.77 -25.54
CA ALA A 21 -9.49 -16.35 -25.85
C ALA A 21 -10.75 -16.09 -26.70
N ALA A 22 -11.74 -15.43 -26.13
CA ALA A 22 -12.80 -14.81 -26.92
C ALA A 22 -12.10 -13.95 -27.96
N ALA A 23 -12.41 -14.19 -29.24
CA ALA A 23 -11.80 -13.45 -30.33
C ALA A 23 -12.04 -11.95 -30.08
N GLN A 24 -10.95 -11.18 -29.86
CA GLN A 24 -11.01 -9.74 -29.74
C GLN A 24 -11.78 -9.18 -30.94
N SER A 25 -12.90 -8.52 -30.71
CA SER A 25 -13.53 -7.74 -31.78
C SER A 25 -12.55 -6.60 -32.11
N GLY A 26 -11.99 -6.66 -33.33
CA GLY A 26 -11.05 -5.64 -33.80
C GLY A 26 -11.62 -4.21 -33.67
N PRO A 27 -10.77 -3.18 -33.83
CA PRO A 27 -11.20 -1.79 -33.80
C PRO A 27 -12.36 -1.55 -34.78
N ALA A 28 -13.45 -0.92 -34.29
CA ALA A 28 -14.63 -0.63 -35.09
C ALA A 28 -14.76 0.88 -35.36
N VAL A 29 -15.02 1.28 -36.60
CA VAL A 29 -15.31 2.67 -36.94
C VAL A 29 -16.78 2.96 -36.66
N LEU A 30 -17.04 3.91 -35.80
CA LEU A 30 -18.38 4.37 -35.43
C LEU A 30 -18.98 5.32 -36.50
N LYS A 31 -20.29 5.54 -36.45
CA LYS A 31 -21.00 6.43 -37.38
C LYS A 31 -20.50 7.89 -37.35
N ASP A 32 -19.96 8.34 -36.22
CA ASP A 32 -19.39 9.68 -36.06
C ASP A 32 -17.91 9.76 -36.47
N GLY A 33 -17.36 8.68 -37.03
CA GLY A 33 -15.97 8.58 -37.49
C GLY A 33 -14.94 8.30 -36.41
N MET A 34 -15.35 8.11 -35.15
CA MET A 34 -14.43 7.66 -34.10
C MET A 34 -14.11 6.18 -34.26
N VAL A 35 -12.93 5.77 -33.82
CA VAL A 35 -12.53 4.36 -33.71
C VAL A 35 -12.77 3.91 -32.27
N GLN A 36 -13.58 2.86 -32.11
CA GLN A 36 -13.83 2.22 -30.83
C GLN A 36 -12.99 0.94 -30.71
N VAL A 37 -12.40 0.74 -29.53
CA VAL A 37 -11.63 -0.46 -29.18
C VAL A 37 -12.16 -1.03 -27.87
N GLN A 38 -12.22 -2.36 -27.78
CA GLN A 38 -12.38 -3.08 -26.52
C GLN A 38 -11.00 -3.37 -25.94
N LEU A 39 -10.88 -3.27 -24.62
CA LEU A 39 -9.61 -3.42 -23.94
C LEU A 39 -9.69 -4.59 -22.95
N ASP A 40 -8.84 -5.60 -23.15
CA ASP A 40 -8.84 -6.79 -22.31
C ASP A 40 -8.14 -6.55 -20.99
N GLU A 41 -8.73 -7.09 -19.93
CA GLU A 41 -8.12 -7.07 -18.60
C GLU A 41 -6.91 -8.02 -18.55
N TYR A 42 -5.81 -7.55 -17.99
CA TYR A 42 -4.67 -8.36 -17.60
C TYR A 42 -5.00 -9.11 -16.30
N GLN A 43 -5.18 -10.42 -16.35
CA GLN A 43 -5.72 -11.20 -15.23
C GLN A 43 -4.77 -11.40 -14.05
N PRO A 44 -3.44 -11.63 -14.21
CA PRO A 44 -2.55 -11.86 -13.09
C PRO A 44 -2.40 -10.64 -12.16
N ALA A 45 -1.90 -10.87 -10.94
CA ALA A 45 -1.42 -9.81 -10.08
C ALA A 45 -0.16 -9.18 -10.67
N PHE A 46 0.03 -7.89 -10.44
CA PHE A 46 1.25 -7.17 -10.78
C PHE A 46 1.49 -6.04 -9.78
N ARG A 47 2.72 -5.57 -9.70
CA ARG A 47 3.06 -4.41 -8.88
C ARG A 47 2.35 -3.16 -9.37
N ASN A 48 1.81 -2.40 -8.41
CA ASN A 48 1.28 -1.07 -8.67
C ASN A 48 1.52 -0.20 -7.43
N PRO A 49 1.85 1.09 -7.56
CA PRO A 49 2.25 1.90 -6.42
C PRO A 49 1.14 2.00 -5.35
N MET A 50 1.57 2.14 -4.12
CA MET A 50 0.75 2.48 -2.95
C MET A 50 -0.36 1.48 -2.61
N LYS A 51 -0.15 0.20 -2.91
CA LYS A 51 -1.07 -0.89 -2.59
C LYS A 51 -0.37 -2.25 -2.44
N GLY A 52 -1.09 -3.22 -1.90
CA GLY A 52 -0.64 -4.62 -1.87
C GLY A 52 0.24 -4.94 -0.67
N PHE A 53 1.13 -5.91 -0.80
CA PHE A 53 2.02 -6.22 0.30
C PHE A 53 3.00 -5.09 0.56
N ARG A 54 3.21 -4.78 1.85
CA ARG A 54 4.23 -3.84 2.31
C ARG A 54 5.43 -4.61 2.84
N GLU A 55 6.59 -4.24 2.36
CA GLU A 55 7.86 -4.84 2.77
C GLU A 55 8.36 -4.21 4.06
N PHE A 56 9.28 -4.94 4.72
CA PHE A 56 10.12 -4.43 5.78
C PHE A 56 11.58 -4.55 5.33
N PHE A 57 12.22 -3.43 5.04
CA PHE A 57 13.58 -3.41 4.55
C PHE A 57 14.59 -3.14 5.66
N GLN A 58 15.73 -3.78 5.56
CA GLN A 58 16.87 -3.47 6.40
C GLN A 58 17.39 -2.06 6.06
N SER A 59 17.65 -1.28 7.09
CA SER A 59 18.18 0.07 6.94
C SER A 59 19.59 0.10 6.39
N GLY A 60 20.00 1.24 5.84
CA GLY A 60 21.36 1.47 5.36
C GLY A 60 21.75 0.70 4.10
N VAL A 61 20.94 -0.24 3.65
CA VAL A 61 21.16 -1.00 2.43
C VAL A 61 20.62 -0.24 1.23
N ASP A 62 21.42 -0.09 0.19
CA ASP A 62 20.94 0.38 -1.10
C ASP A 62 19.94 -0.61 -1.67
N LYS A 63 18.68 -0.19 -1.75
CA LYS A 63 17.61 -1.04 -2.24
C LYS A 63 17.64 -1.02 -3.77
N LYS A 64 17.89 -2.20 -4.37
CA LYS A 64 17.95 -2.35 -5.82
C LYS A 64 16.85 -3.28 -6.29
N ARG A 65 16.16 -2.89 -7.34
CA ARG A 65 15.08 -3.69 -7.90
C ARG A 65 15.48 -5.11 -8.28
N SER A 66 16.70 -5.31 -8.74
CA SER A 66 17.22 -6.63 -9.11
C SER A 66 17.31 -7.62 -7.93
N GLU A 67 17.33 -7.12 -6.71
CA GLU A 67 17.37 -7.91 -5.48
C GLU A 67 15.97 -8.30 -5.00
N TYR A 68 14.93 -7.69 -5.59
CA TYR A 68 13.53 -7.88 -5.22
C TYR A 68 12.72 -8.28 -6.44
N PRO A 69 12.62 -9.59 -6.73
CA PRO A 69 11.85 -10.10 -7.87
C PRO A 69 10.37 -9.79 -7.75
N TYR A 70 9.68 -9.77 -8.86
CA TYR A 70 8.24 -9.58 -8.96
C TYR A 70 7.46 -10.81 -8.48
N PRO A 71 6.26 -10.66 -7.85
CA PRO A 71 5.37 -9.48 -7.84
C PRO A 71 5.23 -8.80 -6.46
N TYR A 72 6.26 -8.21 -5.90
CA TYR A 72 6.15 -7.59 -4.58
C TYR A 72 5.26 -6.39 -4.48
N GLY A 73 5.01 -6.01 -3.21
CA GLY A 73 4.46 -4.73 -2.82
C GLY A 73 5.29 -3.54 -3.31
N THR A 74 4.67 -2.39 -3.32
CA THR A 74 5.30 -1.11 -3.66
C THR A 74 5.32 -0.18 -2.45
N LEU A 75 5.14 -0.76 -1.27
CA LEU A 75 5.14 -0.08 0.01
C LEU A 75 6.19 -0.71 0.93
N SER A 76 6.81 0.11 1.77
CA SER A 76 7.68 -0.32 2.85
C SER A 76 7.24 0.31 4.16
N LYS A 77 7.10 -0.50 5.20
CA LYS A 77 6.95 -0.01 6.58
C LYS A 77 8.31 0.38 7.11
N GLU A 78 8.43 1.59 7.65
CA GLU A 78 9.69 2.11 8.16
C GLU A 78 9.54 2.59 9.59
N TYR A 79 10.21 1.91 10.49
CA TYR A 79 10.29 2.30 11.89
C TYR A 79 11.32 3.41 12.10
N MET A 80 10.92 4.46 12.82
CA MET A 80 11.71 5.67 13.05
C MET A 80 11.83 5.92 14.57
N GLN A 81 13.02 5.67 15.12
CA GLN A 81 13.29 5.91 16.53
C GLN A 81 13.24 7.42 16.83
N TRP A 82 12.54 7.83 17.90
CA TRP A 82 12.44 9.25 18.21
C TRP A 82 13.81 9.89 18.51
N ASN A 83 14.64 9.25 19.31
CA ASN A 83 15.98 9.76 19.65
C ASN A 83 16.93 9.86 18.44
N MET A 84 16.62 9.19 17.33
CA MET A 84 17.39 9.28 16.08
C MET A 84 16.94 10.42 15.17
N ILE A 85 15.75 10.95 15.39
CA ILE A 85 15.17 12.04 14.59
C ILE A 85 15.12 13.38 15.32
N GLU A 86 15.43 13.40 16.61
CA GLU A 86 15.47 14.60 17.45
C GLU A 86 16.47 14.40 18.59
N ASP A 87 17.44 15.31 18.76
CA ASP A 87 18.32 15.35 19.93
C ASP A 87 17.74 16.23 21.02
N ASP A 88 17.17 17.38 20.62
CA ASP A 88 16.67 18.40 21.52
C ASP A 88 15.33 18.94 21.01
N PRO A 89 14.38 19.30 21.88
CA PRO A 89 13.08 19.85 21.46
C PRO A 89 13.19 21.12 20.60
N THR A 90 14.32 21.80 20.64
CA THR A 90 14.59 23.00 19.82
C THR A 90 15.15 22.67 18.43
N ASP A 91 15.50 21.41 18.15
CA ASP A 91 16.00 21.00 16.84
C ASP A 91 15.01 21.32 15.73
N GLY A 92 15.55 21.63 14.54
CA GLY A 92 14.78 21.78 13.32
C GLY A 92 14.36 20.43 12.72
N VAL A 93 14.11 20.42 11.41
CA VAL A 93 13.69 19.22 10.66
C VAL A 93 14.86 18.47 10.01
N ASP A 94 16.05 19.05 10.03
CA ASP A 94 17.21 18.52 9.25
C ASP A 94 17.59 17.11 9.67
N LYS A 95 17.53 16.80 10.98
CA LYS A 95 17.83 15.47 11.48
C LYS A 95 16.78 14.46 11.05
N ILE A 96 15.50 14.84 11.05
CA ILE A 96 14.41 14.00 10.53
C ILE A 96 14.67 13.67 9.05
N ILE A 97 14.98 14.69 8.25
CA ILE A 97 15.26 14.53 6.81
C ILE A 97 16.49 13.65 6.58
N ALA A 98 17.58 13.90 7.31
CA ALA A 98 18.82 13.12 7.18
C ALA A 98 18.59 11.65 7.52
N TYR A 99 17.88 11.37 8.61
CA TYR A 99 17.56 10.00 9.01
C TYR A 99 16.60 9.32 8.03
N SER A 100 15.59 10.04 7.53
CA SER A 100 14.70 9.56 6.46
C SER A 100 15.49 9.21 5.18
N ASN A 101 16.46 10.05 4.79
CA ASN A 101 17.31 9.78 3.63
C ASN A 101 18.20 8.54 3.83
N HIS A 102 18.68 8.30 5.05
CA HIS A 102 19.42 7.09 5.37
C HIS A 102 18.53 5.84 5.28
N ARG A 103 17.37 5.88 5.95
CA ARG A 103 16.46 4.74 6.04
C ARG A 103 15.83 4.36 4.69
N TRP A 104 15.48 5.36 3.87
CA TRP A 104 14.68 5.19 2.65
C TRP A 104 15.51 5.21 1.37
N LYS A 105 16.81 5.03 1.50
CA LYS A 105 17.73 5.03 0.35
C LYS A 105 17.33 3.98 -0.69
N GLY A 106 17.21 4.40 -1.96
CA GLY A 106 16.89 3.53 -3.10
C GLY A 106 15.40 3.27 -3.36
N MET A 107 14.49 3.78 -2.52
CA MET A 107 13.04 3.55 -2.69
C MET A 107 12.50 4.10 -4.01
N GLU A 108 12.95 5.29 -4.42
CA GLU A 108 12.51 5.93 -5.66
C GLU A 108 12.85 5.10 -6.90
N ALA A 109 14.08 4.56 -6.94
CA ALA A 109 14.52 3.72 -8.05
C ALA A 109 13.73 2.41 -8.15
N MET A 110 13.17 1.94 -7.05
CA MET A 110 12.33 0.75 -6.99
C MET A 110 10.85 1.03 -7.23
N ASN A 111 10.45 2.28 -7.46
CA ASN A 111 9.05 2.71 -7.49
C ASN A 111 8.28 2.27 -6.23
N MET A 112 8.92 2.42 -5.08
CA MET A 112 8.36 2.09 -3.77
C MET A 112 8.21 3.35 -2.93
N LYS A 113 7.15 3.40 -2.14
CA LYS A 113 6.92 4.47 -1.17
C LYS A 113 6.88 3.90 0.25
N VAL A 114 7.13 4.77 1.22
CA VAL A 114 7.27 4.38 2.61
C VAL A 114 6.03 4.71 3.43
N ILE A 115 5.84 3.95 4.49
CA ILE A 115 4.87 4.20 5.56
C ILE A 115 5.68 4.34 6.86
N PRO A 116 6.12 5.55 7.22
CA PRO A 116 6.90 5.75 8.44
C PRO A 116 6.00 5.68 9.67
N ARG A 117 6.57 5.10 10.75
CA ARG A 117 6.00 5.03 12.08
C ARG A 117 7.06 5.41 13.10
N VAL A 118 6.86 6.50 13.83
CA VAL A 118 7.74 6.85 14.96
C VAL A 118 7.38 5.99 16.16
N TYR A 119 8.38 5.50 16.89
CA TYR A 119 8.19 4.72 18.10
C TYR A 119 9.24 5.07 19.17
N LEU A 120 8.95 4.67 20.39
CA LEU A 120 9.76 4.91 21.57
C LEU A 120 10.25 3.64 22.25
N VAL A 121 9.50 2.55 22.08
CA VAL A 121 9.77 1.29 22.76
C VAL A 121 9.68 0.15 21.75
N TRP A 122 10.77 -0.60 21.69
CA TRP A 122 10.83 -1.88 20.99
C TRP A 122 11.49 -2.88 21.91
N VAL A 123 10.69 -3.73 22.46
CA VAL A 123 11.12 -4.55 23.55
C VAL A 123 11.74 -5.87 23.07
N GLU A 124 13.05 -5.98 23.19
CA GLU A 124 13.77 -7.23 22.95
C GLU A 124 14.19 -7.86 24.28
N PRO A 125 13.77 -9.10 24.57
CA PRO A 125 14.07 -9.75 25.86
C PRO A 125 15.57 -9.90 26.15
N TRP A 126 16.36 -9.99 25.09
CA TRP A 126 17.80 -10.28 25.16
C TRP A 126 18.64 -9.10 25.66
N HIS A 127 18.10 -7.87 25.57
CA HIS A 127 18.83 -6.64 25.90
C HIS A 127 18.23 -5.87 27.09
N GLY A 128 17.29 -6.49 27.81
CA GLY A 128 16.66 -5.85 28.95
C GLY A 128 15.98 -4.53 28.59
N GLY A 129 15.39 -4.44 27.37
CA GLY A 129 14.72 -3.24 26.91
C GLY A 129 15.65 -2.09 26.49
N ARG A 130 16.94 -2.33 26.32
CA ARG A 130 17.90 -1.32 25.86
C ARG A 130 18.42 -1.63 24.48
N PRO A 131 18.74 -0.64 23.64
CA PRO A 131 19.40 -0.87 22.37
C PRO A 131 20.67 -1.69 22.57
N LYS A 132 20.92 -2.66 21.71
CA LYS A 132 22.16 -3.42 21.68
C LYS A 132 23.36 -2.51 21.43
N ASP A 133 23.18 -1.59 20.50
CA ASP A 133 24.11 -0.49 20.23
C ASP A 133 23.32 0.81 20.11
N PRO A 134 23.31 1.66 21.14
CA PRO A 134 22.54 2.89 21.15
C PRO A 134 23.00 3.93 20.11
N ASN A 135 24.19 3.73 19.52
CA ASN A 135 24.72 4.61 18.48
C ASN A 135 24.50 4.06 17.07
N ASN A 136 23.96 2.84 16.95
CA ASN A 136 23.67 2.24 15.65
C ASN A 136 22.25 2.63 15.21
N PRO A 137 22.10 3.46 14.15
CA PRO A 137 20.78 3.87 13.64
C PRO A 137 19.94 2.70 13.10
N ASP A 138 20.55 1.56 12.87
CA ASP A 138 19.92 0.36 12.33
C ASP A 138 19.53 -0.66 13.42
N ASP A 139 19.91 -0.43 14.68
CA ASP A 139 19.45 -1.22 15.81
C ASP A 139 18.09 -0.66 16.31
N LEU A 140 17.03 -1.32 15.91
CA LEU A 140 15.66 -0.89 16.21
C LEU A 140 15.20 -1.24 17.61
N SER A 141 15.91 -2.12 18.32
CA SER A 141 15.53 -2.63 19.63
C SER A 141 15.76 -1.61 20.75
N GLY A 142 15.00 -1.75 21.81
CA GLY A 142 15.17 -1.00 23.06
C GLY A 142 14.26 0.22 23.24
N THR A 143 14.72 1.12 24.11
CA THR A 143 13.99 2.36 24.41
C THR A 143 14.66 3.56 23.73
N HIS A 144 13.84 4.40 23.14
CA HIS A 144 14.27 5.51 22.27
C HIS A 144 13.69 6.86 22.75
N TRP A 145 13.68 7.06 24.07
CA TRP A 145 13.17 8.29 24.67
C TRP A 145 13.99 9.50 24.19
N PRO A 146 13.33 10.61 23.83
CA PRO A 146 14.02 11.82 23.44
C PRO A 146 14.69 12.47 24.67
N LYS A 147 15.75 13.21 24.43
CA LYS A 147 16.45 13.96 25.49
C LYS A 147 15.48 14.85 26.27
N GLY A 148 15.57 14.79 27.60
CA GLY A 148 14.75 15.57 28.53
C GLY A 148 13.40 14.94 28.87
N VAL A 149 13.07 13.77 28.29
CA VAL A 149 11.98 12.90 28.80
C VAL A 149 12.64 11.76 29.57
N PRO A 150 12.44 11.66 30.91
CA PRO A 150 12.99 10.57 31.69
C PRO A 150 12.47 9.22 31.21
N GLU A 151 13.27 8.17 31.31
CA GLU A 151 12.79 6.81 31.06
C GLU A 151 11.63 6.48 32.00
N GLU A 152 10.69 5.70 31.51
CA GLU A 152 9.57 5.23 32.30
C GLU A 152 10.04 4.17 33.30
N ASN A 153 9.58 4.28 34.54
CA ASN A 153 9.92 3.36 35.62
C ASN A 153 8.98 2.17 35.73
N SER A 154 8.24 1.85 34.68
CA SER A 154 7.28 0.73 34.69
C SER A 154 7.97 -0.57 35.09
N PRO A 155 7.46 -1.29 36.10
CA PRO A 155 8.01 -2.58 36.51
C PRO A 155 7.84 -3.64 35.43
N TYR A 156 6.93 -3.43 34.50
CA TYR A 156 6.66 -4.31 33.39
C TYR A 156 7.79 -4.30 32.34
N LYS A 157 8.42 -3.15 32.12
CA LYS A 157 9.55 -3.03 31.17
C LYS A 157 10.80 -3.76 31.62
N GLN A 158 10.88 -4.12 32.89
CA GLN A 158 11.97 -4.95 33.40
C GLN A 158 11.81 -6.43 33.05
N ASN A 159 10.60 -6.86 32.66
CA ASN A 159 10.26 -8.23 32.29
C ASN A 159 9.95 -8.40 30.81
N VAL A 160 10.54 -7.60 30.03
CA VAL A 160 10.36 -7.46 28.61
C VAL A 160 10.50 -8.77 27.84
N GLY A 161 9.56 -9.02 26.92
CA GLY A 161 9.53 -10.21 26.08
C GLY A 161 8.87 -11.42 26.72
N ASN A 162 8.40 -11.31 27.93
CA ASN A 162 7.61 -12.34 28.59
C ASN A 162 6.15 -11.91 28.72
N TRP A 163 5.42 -11.97 27.64
CA TRP A 163 3.97 -11.75 27.62
C TRP A 163 3.30 -12.63 28.67
N GLY A 164 2.81 -12.03 29.74
CA GLY A 164 2.24 -12.74 30.89
C GLY A 164 3.20 -12.97 32.05
N ALA A 165 4.37 -12.32 32.09
CA ALA A 165 5.23 -12.33 33.27
C ALA A 165 4.46 -11.83 34.49
N HIS A 166 4.57 -12.59 35.58
CA HIS A 166 3.98 -12.20 36.85
C HIS A 166 4.72 -10.97 37.40
N VAL A 167 4.04 -9.84 37.45
CA VAL A 167 4.55 -8.64 38.15
C VAL A 167 4.03 -8.68 39.59
N ASP A 168 4.94 -8.46 40.54
CA ASP A 168 4.56 -8.43 41.95
C ASP A 168 3.46 -7.38 42.20
N PRO A 169 2.36 -7.73 42.90
CA PRO A 169 1.32 -6.78 43.23
C PRO A 169 1.79 -5.51 43.92
N ALA A 170 2.89 -5.59 44.72
CA ALA A 170 3.50 -4.44 45.37
C ALA A 170 4.19 -3.50 44.35
N ASP A 171 4.72 -4.04 43.26
CA ASP A 171 5.30 -3.23 42.17
C ASP A 171 4.20 -2.62 41.29
N LYS A 172 3.08 -3.34 41.10
CA LYS A 172 1.89 -2.79 40.43
C LYS A 172 1.29 -1.58 41.15
N ALA A 173 1.44 -1.51 42.47
CA ALA A 173 0.90 -0.41 43.28
C ALA A 173 1.77 0.87 43.24
N LYS A 174 2.98 0.79 42.67
CA LYS A 174 3.85 1.97 42.56
C LYS A 174 3.39 2.88 41.43
N PRO A 175 3.36 4.23 41.66
CA PRO A 175 3.07 5.15 40.58
C PRO A 175 4.09 5.01 39.46
N ILE A 176 3.61 4.92 38.22
CA ILE A 176 4.47 5.00 37.04
C ILE A 176 4.80 6.46 36.79
N THR A 177 6.07 6.75 36.57
CA THR A 177 6.58 8.09 36.29
C THR A 177 7.58 8.07 35.16
N GLY A 178 7.80 9.21 34.52
CA GLY A 178 8.64 9.29 33.33
C GLY A 178 7.93 8.77 32.08
N GLY A 179 8.64 8.68 30.98
CA GLY A 179 8.13 8.19 29.72
C GLY A 179 6.84 8.87 29.28
N TYR A 180 5.82 8.08 29.01
CA TYR A 180 4.49 8.58 28.64
C TYR A 180 3.79 9.39 29.74
N PHE A 181 4.18 9.22 31.00
CA PHE A 181 3.61 9.89 32.16
C PHE A 181 4.36 11.17 32.56
N ASP A 182 5.42 11.52 31.84
CA ASP A 182 6.11 12.79 32.06
C ASP A 182 5.18 13.96 31.70
N PRO A 183 5.00 14.95 32.59
CA PRO A 183 4.11 16.08 32.33
C PRO A 183 4.45 16.87 31.07
N SER A 184 5.70 16.84 30.62
CA SER A 184 6.14 17.53 29.39
C SER A 184 5.84 16.73 28.12
N PHE A 185 5.51 15.44 28.23
CA PHE A 185 5.37 14.53 27.08
C PHE A 185 4.33 15.00 26.06
N PRO A 186 3.11 15.45 26.43
CA PRO A 186 2.13 15.93 25.47
C PRO A 186 2.63 17.10 24.61
N ASP A 187 3.36 18.04 25.20
CA ASP A 187 3.91 19.17 24.45
C ASP A 187 5.11 18.77 23.58
N ARG A 188 5.89 17.79 24.03
CA ARG A 188 6.96 17.21 23.21
C ARG A 188 6.40 16.51 21.97
N VAL A 189 5.31 15.74 22.14
CA VAL A 189 4.59 15.09 21.01
C VAL A 189 4.09 16.12 20.01
N LYS A 190 3.43 17.19 20.46
CA LYS A 190 2.95 18.25 19.55
C LYS A 190 4.08 18.86 18.72
N LYS A 191 5.22 19.17 19.37
CA LYS A 191 6.39 19.75 18.70
C LYS A 191 7.02 18.76 17.69
N LEU A 192 7.16 17.49 18.09
CA LEU A 192 7.65 16.47 17.17
C LEU A 192 6.74 16.34 15.95
N VAL A 193 5.43 16.15 16.14
CA VAL A 193 4.48 15.94 15.05
C VAL A 193 4.44 17.13 14.09
N GLU A 194 4.58 18.37 14.60
CA GLU A 194 4.73 19.56 13.74
C GLU A 194 5.98 19.45 12.85
N LYS A 195 7.11 18.99 13.40
CA LYS A 195 8.36 18.78 12.63
C LYS A 195 8.21 17.65 11.62
N LEU A 196 7.56 16.53 12.01
CA LEU A 196 7.27 15.43 11.09
C LEU A 196 6.43 15.90 9.91
N GLY A 197 5.40 16.72 10.15
CA GLY A 197 4.60 17.32 9.08
C GLY A 197 5.43 18.17 8.12
N LYS A 198 6.31 19.01 8.65
CA LYS A 198 7.23 19.82 7.82
C LYS A 198 8.18 18.96 6.98
N ALA A 199 8.62 17.82 7.52
CA ALA A 199 9.54 16.92 6.83
C ALA A 199 8.84 15.98 5.82
N TRP A 200 7.65 15.46 6.16
CA TRP A 200 7.06 14.32 5.45
C TRP A 200 5.76 14.62 4.70
N ASP A 201 5.02 15.67 5.04
CA ASP A 201 3.70 15.93 4.42
C ASP A 201 3.78 16.18 2.90
N ASN A 202 4.94 16.66 2.42
CA ASN A 202 5.20 16.86 0.99
C ASN A 202 6.33 15.97 0.45
N ASP A 203 6.89 15.05 1.25
CA ASP A 203 7.92 14.13 0.77
C ASP A 203 7.28 13.14 -0.23
N PRO A 204 7.75 13.08 -1.49
CA PRO A 204 7.18 12.21 -2.51
C PRO A 204 7.34 10.72 -2.20
N ARG A 205 8.29 10.36 -1.34
CA ARG A 205 8.53 8.98 -0.92
C ARG A 205 7.48 8.47 0.06
N VAL A 206 6.84 9.36 0.81
CA VAL A 206 5.83 8.97 1.81
C VAL A 206 4.50 8.67 1.14
N ALA A 207 4.01 7.45 1.34
CA ALA A 207 2.68 7.01 0.92
C ALA A 207 1.61 7.42 1.93
N TYR A 208 1.75 6.92 3.14
CA TYR A 208 0.89 7.13 4.30
C TYR A 208 1.77 7.33 5.51
N VAL A 209 1.20 7.81 6.62
CA VAL A 209 1.91 7.94 7.91
C VAL A 209 1.14 7.13 8.95
N GLU A 210 1.76 6.15 9.57
CA GLU A 210 1.18 5.49 10.73
C GLU A 210 1.42 6.33 11.98
N MET A 211 0.33 6.69 12.65
CA MET A 211 0.39 7.40 13.92
C MET A 211 0.97 6.45 14.96
N GLY A 212 2.25 6.58 15.20
CA GLY A 212 2.98 5.78 16.15
C GLY A 212 3.04 6.44 17.52
N ILE A 213 4.26 6.60 18.03
CA ILE A 213 4.68 7.29 19.25
C ILE A 213 4.34 6.47 20.50
N ILE A 214 3.08 6.14 20.74
CA ILE A 214 2.64 5.46 21.96
C ILE A 214 2.60 3.94 21.76
N GLY A 215 3.00 3.22 22.80
CA GLY A 215 2.96 1.78 22.88
C GLY A 215 4.17 1.10 22.28
N GLU A 216 4.23 -0.20 22.52
CA GLU A 216 5.28 -1.06 21.95
C GLU A 216 5.24 -0.99 20.43
N TRP A 217 6.39 -0.86 19.79
CA TRP A 217 6.55 -0.63 18.33
C TRP A 217 5.78 0.59 17.78
N GLY A 218 5.28 1.48 18.67
CA GLY A 218 4.37 2.55 18.26
C GLY A 218 2.99 2.05 17.82
N GLU A 219 2.55 0.90 18.31
CA GLU A 219 1.26 0.30 17.92
C GLU A 219 0.08 0.71 18.79
N GLN A 220 0.26 1.76 19.60
CA GLN A 220 -0.79 2.33 20.43
C GLN A 220 -1.37 1.32 21.44
N HIS A 221 -0.64 0.25 21.73
CA HIS A 221 -0.92 -0.68 22.81
C HIS A 221 0.36 -0.91 23.60
N ASP A 222 0.19 -1.11 24.88
CA ASP A 222 1.28 -1.51 25.75
C ASP A 222 0.69 -2.53 26.72
N PRO A 223 1.15 -3.80 26.66
CA PRO A 223 0.63 -4.86 27.52
C PRO A 223 0.79 -4.50 29.00
N ASP A 224 1.78 -3.71 29.32
CA ASP A 224 2.13 -3.36 30.67
C ASP A 224 1.21 -2.28 31.25
N LEU A 225 0.78 -1.36 30.41
CA LEU A 225 -0.10 -0.29 30.85
C LEU A 225 -1.58 -0.68 30.76
N SER A 226 -1.94 -1.67 29.94
CA SER A 226 -3.32 -2.16 29.82
C SER A 226 -3.87 -2.78 31.10
N THR A 227 -3.02 -3.47 31.86
CA THR A 227 -3.38 -3.98 33.19
C THR A 227 -3.55 -2.87 34.22
N TYR A 228 -3.08 -1.66 33.96
CA TYR A 228 -3.14 -0.51 34.86
C TYR A 228 -4.40 0.34 34.68
N TRP A 229 -4.93 0.43 33.44
CA TRP A 229 -5.91 1.44 33.05
C TRP A 229 -7.26 0.87 32.58
N ALA A 230 -7.34 -0.38 32.15
CA ALA A 230 -8.59 -0.97 31.73
C ALA A 230 -9.19 -1.81 32.85
N PRO A 231 -10.37 -1.49 33.36
CA PRO A 231 -11.17 -2.46 34.08
C PRO A 231 -11.40 -3.65 33.15
N HIS A 232 -11.03 -4.86 33.61
CA HIS A 232 -11.14 -6.10 32.83
C HIS A 232 -12.58 -6.48 32.41
N ASP A 233 -13.58 -5.68 32.77
CA ASP A 233 -15.00 -6.06 32.76
C ASP A 233 -15.85 -5.30 31.73
N GLU A 234 -15.26 -4.50 30.86
CA GLU A 234 -16.02 -3.79 29.84
C GLU A 234 -15.93 -4.51 28.49
N PRO A 235 -17.03 -5.16 28.03
CA PRO A 235 -17.02 -6.02 26.85
C PRO A 235 -16.73 -5.30 25.53
N ASP A 236 -16.88 -3.99 25.47
CA ASP A 236 -16.65 -3.17 24.28
C ASP A 236 -15.32 -2.43 24.30
N HIS A 237 -14.58 -2.53 25.39
CA HIS A 237 -13.30 -1.86 25.52
C HIS A 237 -12.16 -2.80 25.23
N VAL A 238 -11.35 -2.32 24.47
CA VAL A 238 -10.08 -2.82 24.05
C VAL A 238 -9.22 -3.02 25.30
N ALA A 239 -9.26 -4.24 25.82
CA ALA A 239 -8.62 -4.62 27.07
C ALA A 239 -7.08 -4.41 27.11
N ASN A 240 -6.49 -3.90 26.02
CA ASN A 240 -5.04 -3.76 25.85
C ASN A 240 -4.65 -2.36 25.40
N ARG A 241 -5.41 -1.33 25.73
CA ARG A 241 -5.06 0.04 25.36
C ARG A 241 -4.32 0.72 26.46
N THR A 242 -3.15 1.21 26.13
CA THR A 242 -2.42 2.13 26.96
C THR A 242 -2.81 3.54 26.58
N TRP A 243 -3.75 4.11 27.30
CA TRP A 243 -4.06 5.50 27.08
C TRP A 243 -3.71 6.33 28.30
N ILE A 244 -2.84 7.28 28.08
CA ILE A 244 -2.69 8.40 28.97
C ILE A 244 -3.91 9.27 28.72
N PRO A 245 -4.73 9.56 29.73
CA PRO A 245 -5.95 10.32 29.53
C PRO A 245 -5.73 11.61 28.72
N GLY A 246 -6.48 11.78 27.63
CA GLY A 246 -6.41 12.95 26.74
C GLY A 246 -5.35 12.89 25.65
N MET A 247 -4.53 11.85 25.59
CA MET A 247 -3.49 11.73 24.55
C MET A 247 -4.07 11.48 23.16
N GLU A 248 -5.22 10.84 23.05
CA GLU A 248 -5.95 10.70 21.78
C GLU A 248 -6.25 12.07 21.16
N LYS A 249 -6.64 13.04 21.99
CA LYS A 249 -6.87 14.42 21.54
C LYS A 249 -5.56 15.13 21.17
N VAL A 250 -4.51 14.95 21.95
CA VAL A 250 -3.19 15.53 21.67
C VAL A 250 -2.65 15.03 20.34
N LEU A 251 -2.67 13.71 20.14
CA LEU A 251 -2.22 13.06 18.90
C LEU A 251 -3.13 13.44 17.72
N GLY A 252 -4.44 13.32 17.89
CA GLY A 252 -5.42 13.62 16.85
C GLY A 252 -5.29 15.04 16.32
N ASP A 253 -5.27 16.03 17.22
CA ASP A 253 -5.11 17.44 16.85
C ASP A 253 -3.76 17.71 16.18
N ALA A 254 -2.67 17.14 16.73
CA ALA A 254 -1.32 17.37 16.20
C ALA A 254 -1.17 16.78 14.79
N PHE A 255 -1.55 15.50 14.59
CA PHE A 255 -1.44 14.85 13.28
C PHE A 255 -2.40 15.46 12.25
N SER A 256 -3.64 15.77 12.60
CA SER A 256 -4.58 16.45 11.68
C SER A 256 -4.08 17.83 11.24
N LYS A 257 -3.39 18.56 12.11
CA LYS A 257 -2.82 19.85 11.78
C LYS A 257 -1.58 19.73 10.91
N ALA A 258 -0.72 18.76 11.20
CA ALA A 258 0.60 18.61 10.58
C ALA A 258 0.54 17.94 9.19
N PHE A 259 -0.37 17.01 8.98
CA PHE A 259 -0.50 16.24 7.74
C PHE A 259 -1.78 16.63 6.99
N ARG A 260 -1.62 17.43 5.95
CA ARG A 260 -2.69 17.92 5.09
C ARG A 260 -2.75 17.20 3.75
N ASN A 261 -1.60 16.77 3.26
CA ASN A 261 -1.43 16.15 1.96
C ASN A 261 -1.27 14.62 2.08
N LYS A 262 -0.69 14.14 3.18
CA LYS A 262 -0.55 12.69 3.43
C LYS A 262 -1.67 12.17 4.32
N LYS A 263 -2.12 10.95 4.02
CA LYS A 263 -3.09 10.24 4.86
C LYS A 263 -2.40 9.70 6.10
N VAL A 264 -3.01 9.92 7.25
CA VAL A 264 -2.57 9.38 8.55
C VAL A 264 -3.42 8.17 8.89
N MET A 265 -2.80 7.13 9.45
CA MET A 265 -3.46 5.90 9.86
C MET A 265 -3.25 5.68 11.36
N VAL A 266 -4.26 5.14 12.03
CA VAL A 266 -4.27 4.83 13.46
C VAL A 266 -4.52 3.35 13.70
N ARG A 267 -4.04 2.83 14.84
CA ARG A 267 -4.25 1.43 15.22
C ARG A 267 -5.68 1.19 15.69
N TYR A 268 -6.19 2.06 16.55
CA TYR A 268 -7.51 1.96 17.16
C TYR A 268 -8.41 3.07 16.63
N ALA A 269 -9.22 2.71 15.65
CA ALA A 269 -10.01 3.67 14.91
C ALA A 269 -11.05 4.41 15.76
N TYR A 270 -11.65 3.72 16.72
CA TYR A 270 -12.71 4.27 17.55
C TYR A 270 -12.22 5.43 18.45
N GLU A 271 -10.99 5.37 18.94
CA GLU A 271 -10.39 6.43 19.75
C GLU A 271 -10.22 7.73 18.95
N PHE A 272 -10.07 7.60 17.63
CA PHE A 272 -9.89 8.72 16.71
C PHE A 272 -11.10 8.93 15.78
N LYS A 273 -12.31 8.49 16.22
CA LYS A 273 -13.52 8.57 15.39
C LYS A 273 -13.86 9.97 14.89
N ASP A 274 -13.50 11.00 15.66
CA ASP A 274 -13.76 12.40 15.34
C ASP A 274 -12.74 12.98 14.34
N TYR A 275 -11.71 12.20 13.98
CA TYR A 275 -10.67 12.59 13.02
C TYR A 275 -10.79 11.79 11.72
N GLN A 276 -10.34 12.39 10.62
CA GLN A 276 -10.33 11.73 9.31
C GLN A 276 -9.02 10.95 9.11
N PHE A 277 -8.83 9.88 9.89
CA PHE A 277 -7.68 8.99 9.77
C PHE A 277 -8.05 7.65 9.14
N GLY A 278 -7.08 7.03 8.46
CA GLY A 278 -7.11 5.64 8.03
C GLY A 278 -6.80 4.70 9.19
N ILE A 279 -6.70 3.42 8.89
CA ILE A 279 -6.54 2.37 9.90
C ILE A 279 -5.39 1.45 9.51
N TYR A 280 -4.52 1.13 10.46
CA TYR A 280 -3.62 -0.01 10.38
C TYR A 280 -3.99 -1.02 11.48
N TRP A 281 -4.67 -2.08 11.08
CA TRP A 281 -5.08 -3.15 12.00
C TRP A 281 -4.12 -4.34 11.86
N ASP A 282 -3.32 -4.61 12.91
CA ASP A 282 -2.27 -5.64 12.85
C ASP A 282 -2.75 -7.02 13.34
N SER A 283 -4.01 -7.35 13.11
CA SER A 283 -4.62 -8.63 13.49
C SER A 283 -5.36 -9.29 12.33
N TRP A 284 -4.93 -9.05 11.10
CA TRP A 284 -5.50 -9.68 9.91
C TRP A 284 -5.28 -11.19 9.96
N SER A 285 -6.23 -11.95 9.44
CA SER A 285 -6.31 -13.42 9.47
C SER A 285 -6.69 -14.02 10.84
N GLN A 286 -6.80 -13.23 11.90
CA GLN A 286 -7.16 -13.72 13.24
C GLN A 286 -8.67 -13.75 13.44
N PRO A 287 -9.31 -14.95 13.64
CA PRO A 287 -10.75 -15.05 13.81
C PRO A 287 -11.27 -14.36 15.08
N GLU A 288 -10.54 -14.44 16.18
CA GLU A 288 -10.92 -13.85 17.46
C GLU A 288 -10.98 -12.33 17.42
N GLU A 289 -10.13 -11.72 16.59
CA GLU A 289 -10.08 -10.28 16.40
C GLU A 289 -11.04 -9.78 15.30
N GLU A 290 -11.64 -10.69 14.53
CA GLU A 290 -12.52 -10.30 13.43
C GLU A 290 -13.70 -9.45 13.90
N VAL A 291 -14.41 -9.90 14.93
CA VAL A 291 -15.58 -9.17 15.46
C VAL A 291 -15.18 -7.80 15.96
N ARG A 292 -14.05 -7.69 16.65
CA ARG A 292 -13.51 -6.44 17.18
C ARG A 292 -13.03 -5.51 16.06
N GLY A 293 -12.16 -5.99 15.18
CA GLY A 293 -11.63 -5.21 14.04
C GLY A 293 -12.74 -4.74 13.11
N TYR A 294 -13.66 -5.62 12.75
CA TYR A 294 -14.85 -5.26 11.96
C TYR A 294 -15.76 -4.29 12.70
N GLY A 295 -15.99 -4.52 13.99
CA GLY A 295 -16.83 -3.65 14.80
C GLY A 295 -16.31 -2.22 14.86
N GLU A 296 -15.01 -2.05 15.08
CA GLU A 296 -14.39 -0.74 15.11
C GLU A 296 -14.43 -0.06 13.73
N MET A 297 -14.06 -0.77 12.67
CA MET A 297 -14.04 -0.20 11.32
C MET A 297 -15.43 0.15 10.79
N ARG A 298 -16.44 -0.68 11.08
CA ARG A 298 -17.82 -0.40 10.69
C ARG A 298 -18.42 0.80 11.41
N LYS A 299 -18.04 1.08 12.66
CA LYS A 299 -18.48 2.28 13.39
C LYS A 299 -18.00 3.58 12.70
N LEU A 300 -16.98 3.50 11.85
CA LEU A 300 -16.49 4.63 11.06
C LEU A 300 -17.21 4.80 9.72
N GLY A 301 -18.19 3.95 9.39
CA GLY A 301 -18.98 4.02 8.17
C GLY A 301 -18.10 4.00 6.92
N ASP A 302 -18.36 4.93 6.01
CA ASP A 302 -17.71 5.01 4.70
C ASP A 302 -16.29 5.58 4.71
N ARG A 303 -15.58 5.54 5.85
CA ARG A 303 -14.21 6.07 6.01
C ARG A 303 -13.26 5.50 4.96
N TRP A 304 -13.41 4.23 4.60
CA TRP A 304 -12.61 3.56 3.59
C TRP A 304 -12.63 4.23 2.20
N ARG A 305 -13.69 5.01 1.90
CA ARG A 305 -13.79 5.74 0.62
C ARG A 305 -12.78 6.87 0.49
N SER A 306 -12.25 7.36 1.61
CA SER A 306 -11.34 8.51 1.63
C SER A 306 -10.03 8.28 2.38
N GLN A 307 -9.94 7.20 3.14
CA GLN A 307 -8.79 6.90 4.01
C GLN A 307 -8.36 5.44 3.86
N PRO A 308 -7.05 5.15 3.83
CA PRO A 308 -6.55 3.79 3.66
C PRO A 308 -6.84 2.90 4.87
N ILE A 309 -7.17 1.65 4.57
CA ILE A 309 -7.26 0.58 5.56
C ILE A 309 -6.19 -0.46 5.22
N GLY A 310 -5.35 -0.79 6.17
CA GLY A 310 -4.28 -1.75 6.02
C GLY A 310 -3.86 -2.34 7.36
N GLY A 311 -2.67 -2.92 7.41
CA GLY A 311 -2.13 -3.47 8.64
C GLY A 311 -1.20 -4.64 8.42
N GLU A 312 -1.25 -5.64 9.30
CA GLU A 312 -0.40 -6.83 9.23
C GLU A 312 -1.20 -8.12 9.34
N ILE A 313 -0.83 -9.12 8.53
CA ILE A 313 -1.25 -10.50 8.73
C ILE A 313 -0.56 -10.99 9.99
N THR A 314 -1.34 -11.50 10.92
CA THR A 314 -0.82 -12.03 12.18
C THR A 314 -0.59 -13.54 12.10
N TRP A 315 0.18 -14.08 13.06
CA TRP A 315 0.50 -15.49 13.21
C TRP A 315 0.92 -15.77 14.66
N ASN A 316 1.08 -17.03 15.04
CA ASN A 316 1.61 -17.55 16.30
C ASN A 316 0.87 -17.24 17.61
N TRP A 317 -0.35 -16.72 17.56
CA TRP A 317 -1.19 -16.53 18.76
C TRP A 317 -2.66 -16.80 18.46
N GLY A 318 -3.49 -17.00 19.51
CA GLY A 318 -4.89 -17.36 19.37
C GLY A 318 -5.10 -18.60 18.49
N SER A 319 -6.08 -18.57 17.61
CA SER A 319 -6.34 -19.64 16.63
C SER A 319 -5.18 -19.85 15.64
N LEU A 320 -4.28 -18.88 15.51
CA LEU A 320 -3.10 -18.97 14.67
C LEU A 320 -1.88 -19.53 15.40
N GLY A 321 -1.97 -19.83 16.71
CA GLY A 321 -0.87 -20.34 17.52
C GLY A 321 -0.28 -21.68 17.05
N LYS A 322 -0.99 -22.41 16.20
CA LYS A 322 -0.51 -23.63 15.53
C LYS A 322 0.49 -23.37 14.41
N PHE A 323 0.58 -22.14 13.88
CA PHE A 323 1.46 -21.81 12.78
C PHE A 323 2.80 -21.26 13.27
N LYS A 324 3.85 -21.53 12.52
CA LYS A 324 5.21 -21.07 12.82
C LYS A 324 5.60 -19.84 12.01
N SER A 325 4.80 -19.48 11.02
CA SER A 325 5.03 -18.30 10.19
C SER A 325 3.73 -17.90 9.48
N PHE A 326 3.64 -16.67 9.01
CA PHE A 326 2.46 -16.19 8.27
C PHE A 326 2.37 -16.81 6.86
N GLU A 327 3.46 -17.35 6.28
CA GLU A 327 3.37 -18.14 5.05
C GLU A 327 2.46 -19.34 5.24
N GLN A 328 2.57 -20.00 6.39
CA GLN A 328 1.69 -21.13 6.72
C GLN A 328 0.24 -20.67 6.86
N VAL A 329 0.01 -19.50 7.43
CA VAL A 329 -1.35 -18.90 7.51
C VAL A 329 -1.91 -18.64 6.12
N VAL A 330 -1.12 -18.02 5.24
CA VAL A 330 -1.53 -17.71 3.86
C VAL A 330 -1.77 -18.97 3.02
N LEU A 331 -1.02 -20.04 3.28
CA LEU A 331 -1.18 -21.32 2.56
C LEU A 331 -2.32 -22.19 3.09
N ASP A 332 -2.78 -21.97 4.32
CA ASP A 332 -3.91 -22.69 4.87
C ASP A 332 -5.22 -22.20 4.21
N PRO A 333 -6.03 -23.08 3.60
CA PRO A 333 -7.23 -22.67 2.87
C PRO A 333 -8.27 -21.93 3.69
N GLU A 334 -8.43 -22.28 4.99
CA GLU A 334 -9.39 -21.63 5.89
C GLU A 334 -8.98 -20.18 6.14
N PHE A 335 -7.73 -19.97 6.53
CA PHE A 335 -7.21 -18.64 6.88
C PHE A 335 -6.95 -17.78 5.63
N PHE A 336 -6.62 -18.38 4.50
CA PHE A 336 -6.61 -17.68 3.22
C PHE A 336 -7.98 -17.10 2.87
N ASN A 337 -9.05 -17.92 3.00
CA ASN A 337 -10.40 -17.48 2.70
C ASN A 337 -10.86 -16.39 3.67
N LEU A 338 -10.53 -16.53 4.97
CA LEU A 338 -10.79 -15.50 5.97
C LEU A 338 -10.08 -14.18 5.61
N THR A 339 -8.79 -14.26 5.29
CA THR A 339 -8.00 -13.08 4.89
C THR A 339 -8.58 -12.42 3.63
N MET A 340 -8.96 -13.20 2.62
CA MET A 340 -9.60 -12.70 1.41
C MET A 340 -10.92 -11.99 1.71
N LYS A 341 -11.77 -12.60 2.53
CA LYS A 341 -13.02 -12.01 3.02
C LYS A 341 -12.76 -10.68 3.73
N GLN A 342 -11.80 -10.66 4.64
CA GLN A 342 -11.41 -9.43 5.36
C GLN A 342 -10.94 -8.34 4.38
N ILE A 343 -10.05 -8.67 3.44
CA ILE A 343 -9.58 -7.73 2.40
C ILE A 343 -10.75 -7.11 1.65
N ARG A 344 -11.71 -7.91 1.23
CA ARG A 344 -12.85 -7.45 0.43
C ARG A 344 -13.85 -6.65 1.23
N ASN A 345 -14.22 -7.13 2.43
CA ASN A 345 -15.23 -6.48 3.28
C ASN A 345 -14.74 -5.19 3.95
N LEU A 346 -13.45 -5.10 4.24
CA LEU A 346 -12.85 -3.94 4.89
C LEU A 346 -12.16 -2.99 3.90
N HIS A 347 -12.28 -3.27 2.60
CA HIS A 347 -11.66 -2.43 1.57
C HIS A 347 -10.16 -2.23 1.78
N CYS A 348 -9.45 -3.33 2.09
CA CYS A 348 -8.04 -3.32 2.44
C CYS A 348 -7.17 -2.80 1.30
N ASN A 349 -6.30 -1.85 1.61
CA ASN A 349 -5.35 -1.29 0.66
C ASN A 349 -4.01 -2.06 0.66
N HIS A 350 -3.47 -2.39 1.85
CA HIS A 350 -2.16 -3.02 1.97
C HIS A 350 -2.04 -3.87 3.25
N LEU A 351 -1.19 -4.89 3.19
CA LEU A 351 -0.88 -5.75 4.33
C LEU A 351 0.63 -5.98 4.45
N GLY A 352 1.12 -5.94 5.69
CA GLY A 352 2.47 -6.34 6.07
C GLY A 352 2.56 -7.79 6.53
N GLY A 353 3.73 -8.15 7.05
CA GLY A 353 4.05 -9.48 7.55
C GLY A 353 4.71 -10.38 6.50
N ILE A 354 4.70 -10.02 5.23
CA ILE A 354 5.27 -10.81 4.12
C ILE A 354 6.53 -10.11 3.63
N THR A 355 7.61 -10.87 3.46
CA THR A 355 8.86 -10.39 2.87
C THR A 355 9.04 -10.92 1.45
N TRP A 356 9.88 -10.27 0.68
CA TRP A 356 10.21 -10.67 -0.69
C TRP A 356 10.71 -12.13 -0.80
N ALA A 357 11.45 -12.62 0.19
CA ALA A 357 12.01 -13.97 0.19
C ALA A 357 10.93 -15.05 0.12
N ASN A 358 9.73 -14.77 0.63
CA ASN A 358 8.62 -15.71 0.64
C ASN A 358 8.12 -16.04 -0.78
N PHE A 359 8.24 -15.12 -1.72
CA PHE A 359 7.81 -15.32 -3.10
C PHE A 359 8.74 -16.23 -3.92
N ASN A 360 9.88 -16.65 -3.37
CA ASN A 360 10.71 -17.66 -3.99
C ASN A 360 10.08 -19.06 -3.94
N GLU A 361 9.10 -19.27 -3.05
CA GLU A 361 8.33 -20.52 -2.96
C GLU A 361 7.11 -20.48 -3.90
N PRO A 362 7.06 -21.32 -4.96
CA PRO A 362 6.01 -21.21 -5.99
C PRO A 362 4.59 -21.34 -5.45
N ALA A 363 4.35 -22.22 -4.47
CA ALA A 363 3.02 -22.41 -3.87
C ALA A 363 2.58 -21.16 -3.12
N PHE A 364 3.50 -20.56 -2.35
CA PHE A 364 3.24 -19.30 -1.65
C PHE A 364 3.00 -18.16 -2.65
N ALA A 365 3.87 -17.99 -3.65
CA ALA A 365 3.75 -16.96 -4.67
C ALA A 365 2.39 -17.00 -5.39
N ALA A 366 1.95 -18.21 -5.79
CA ALA A 366 0.65 -18.40 -6.45
C ALA A 366 -0.54 -18.02 -5.57
N THR A 367 -0.47 -18.35 -4.27
CA THR A 367 -1.55 -18.05 -3.31
C THR A 367 -1.54 -16.58 -2.89
N ALA A 368 -0.39 -16.06 -2.50
CA ALA A 368 -0.21 -14.65 -2.12
C ALA A 368 -0.57 -13.68 -3.26
N SER A 369 -0.30 -14.05 -4.52
CA SER A 369 -0.68 -13.24 -5.69
C SER A 369 -2.18 -12.99 -5.79
N LYS A 370 -3.03 -13.91 -5.30
CA LYS A 370 -4.48 -13.70 -5.24
C LYS A 370 -4.85 -12.61 -4.24
N LEU A 371 -4.21 -12.59 -3.06
CA LEU A 371 -4.37 -11.53 -2.07
C LEU A 371 -3.84 -10.19 -2.62
N GLN A 372 -2.65 -10.21 -3.25
CA GLN A 372 -2.04 -9.05 -3.90
C GLN A 372 -2.96 -8.43 -4.95
N LYS A 373 -3.63 -9.27 -5.78
CA LYS A 373 -4.59 -8.82 -6.79
C LYS A 373 -5.80 -8.14 -6.13
N ALA A 374 -6.28 -8.69 -5.01
CA ALA A 374 -7.47 -8.21 -4.32
C ALA A 374 -7.24 -6.87 -3.58
N MET A 375 -6.08 -6.71 -2.92
CA MET A 375 -5.78 -5.51 -2.15
C MET A 375 -5.71 -4.25 -3.00
N GLY A 376 -6.17 -3.13 -2.43
CA GLY A 376 -6.07 -1.81 -3.03
C GLY A 376 -6.92 -1.65 -4.28
N TYR A 377 -6.60 -0.64 -5.05
CA TYR A 377 -7.24 -0.34 -6.34
C TYR A 377 -6.74 -1.29 -7.44
N ARG A 378 -7.58 -1.46 -8.48
CA ARG A 378 -7.22 -2.15 -9.72
C ARG A 378 -8.05 -1.58 -10.86
N PHE A 379 -7.51 -0.57 -11.54
CA PHE A 379 -8.19 0.12 -12.63
C PHE A 379 -8.09 -0.66 -13.93
N VAL A 380 -9.22 -0.97 -14.52
CA VAL A 380 -9.36 -1.69 -15.79
C VAL A 380 -10.07 -0.79 -16.79
N LEU A 381 -9.42 -0.46 -17.88
CA LEU A 381 -10.06 0.18 -19.02
C LEU A 381 -10.89 -0.88 -19.76
N ASN A 382 -12.19 -0.64 -19.91
CA ASN A 382 -13.10 -1.59 -20.55
C ASN A 382 -13.17 -1.35 -22.05
N LYS A 383 -13.32 -0.09 -22.44
CA LYS A 383 -13.35 0.33 -23.85
C LYS A 383 -12.85 1.76 -23.98
N ALA A 384 -12.44 2.13 -25.17
CA ALA A 384 -12.12 3.50 -25.52
C ALA A 384 -12.63 3.83 -26.93
N ALA A 385 -12.90 5.10 -27.20
CA ALA A 385 -13.13 5.58 -28.55
C ALA A 385 -12.38 6.91 -28.76
N TYR A 386 -11.81 7.10 -29.96
CA TYR A 386 -10.99 8.27 -30.24
C TYR A 386 -11.06 8.69 -31.71
N SER A 387 -10.74 9.95 -32.00
CA SER A 387 -10.57 10.43 -33.37
C SER A 387 -9.36 9.75 -34.00
N PRO A 388 -9.50 8.98 -35.10
CA PRO A 388 -8.37 8.26 -35.69
C PRO A 388 -7.36 9.16 -36.38
N ARG A 389 -7.78 10.37 -36.76
CA ARG A 389 -6.95 11.43 -37.31
C ARG A 389 -7.21 12.74 -36.59
N VAL A 390 -6.19 13.49 -36.36
CA VAL A 390 -6.25 14.84 -35.84
C VAL A 390 -5.20 15.72 -36.53
N ASP A 391 -5.56 16.95 -36.90
CA ASP A 391 -4.61 17.91 -37.44
C ASP A 391 -4.05 18.76 -36.30
N ASN A 392 -2.83 19.25 -36.45
CA ASN A 392 -2.21 20.12 -35.47
C ASN A 392 -3.09 21.38 -35.21
N GLY A 393 -3.29 21.72 -33.94
CA GLY A 393 -4.18 22.82 -33.51
C GLY A 393 -5.65 22.45 -33.43
N LYS A 394 -6.06 21.25 -33.86
CA LYS A 394 -7.44 20.75 -33.78
C LYS A 394 -7.68 19.92 -32.52
N MET A 395 -8.93 19.57 -32.28
CA MET A 395 -9.37 18.82 -31.10
C MET A 395 -9.29 17.32 -31.35
N LEU A 396 -8.55 16.61 -30.51
CA LEU A 396 -8.64 15.17 -30.34
C LEU A 396 -9.84 14.86 -29.45
N ARG A 397 -10.80 14.09 -29.94
CA ARG A 397 -11.86 13.53 -29.12
C ARG A 397 -11.40 12.18 -28.58
N LEU A 398 -11.59 11.96 -27.29
CA LEU A 398 -11.24 10.72 -26.59
C LEU A 398 -12.30 10.42 -25.55
N THR A 399 -12.90 9.24 -25.62
CA THR A 399 -13.74 8.71 -24.54
C THR A 399 -13.19 7.37 -24.07
N PHE A 400 -13.35 7.06 -22.80
CA PHE A 400 -13.05 5.72 -22.29
C PHE A 400 -13.90 5.40 -21.06
N ASP A 401 -14.18 4.12 -20.91
CA ASP A 401 -14.86 3.56 -19.75
C ASP A 401 -13.88 2.74 -18.94
N LEU A 402 -13.97 2.84 -17.62
CA LEU A 402 -13.15 2.06 -16.71
C LEU A 402 -13.95 1.60 -15.49
N THR A 403 -13.44 0.54 -14.85
CA THR A 403 -13.90 0.03 -13.55
C THR A 403 -12.72 -0.16 -12.61
N ASN A 404 -12.99 -0.10 -11.30
CA ASN A 404 -12.03 -0.49 -10.26
C ASN A 404 -12.39 -1.87 -9.75
N THR A 405 -11.67 -2.90 -10.16
CA THR A 405 -11.89 -4.31 -9.76
C THR A 405 -11.14 -4.72 -8.49
N GLY A 406 -10.48 -3.76 -7.84
CA GLY A 406 -9.80 -3.95 -6.57
C GLY A 406 -10.75 -3.96 -5.36
N SER A 407 -10.19 -3.65 -4.18
CA SER A 407 -10.96 -3.57 -2.93
C SER A 407 -11.04 -2.14 -2.37
N SER A 408 -10.18 -1.22 -2.78
CA SER A 408 -10.20 0.17 -2.30
C SER A 408 -10.04 1.18 -3.44
N PRO A 409 -10.38 2.46 -3.23
CA PRO A 409 -9.98 3.51 -4.16
C PRO A 409 -8.47 3.74 -4.09
N PHE A 410 -7.95 4.57 -5.00
CA PHE A 410 -6.66 5.22 -4.85
C PHE A 410 -6.85 6.53 -4.09
N TYR A 411 -6.13 6.73 -3.00
CA TYR A 411 -6.46 7.78 -2.02
C TYR A 411 -5.93 9.19 -2.35
N TYR A 412 -5.28 9.35 -3.50
CA TYR A 412 -4.75 10.62 -3.99
C TYR A 412 -5.25 10.91 -5.41
N ASN A 413 -5.19 12.15 -5.82
CA ASN A 413 -5.60 12.51 -7.17
C ASN A 413 -4.37 12.73 -8.07
N TRP A 414 -3.84 11.61 -8.61
CA TRP A 414 -2.74 11.69 -9.57
C TRP A 414 -3.23 12.00 -10.98
N PRO A 415 -2.46 12.80 -11.75
CA PRO A 415 -2.87 13.20 -13.10
C PRO A 415 -2.96 12.01 -14.06
N VAL A 416 -4.05 11.95 -14.82
CA VAL A 416 -4.17 11.07 -15.98
C VAL A 416 -3.71 11.84 -17.21
N GLN A 417 -2.81 11.25 -17.98
CA GLN A 417 -2.27 11.83 -19.21
C GLN A 417 -2.64 10.98 -20.42
N VAL A 418 -2.88 11.67 -21.53
CA VAL A 418 -2.95 11.07 -22.86
C VAL A 418 -1.67 11.47 -23.61
N SER A 419 -1.07 10.48 -24.30
CA SER A 419 0.18 10.69 -25.05
C SER A 419 0.09 10.13 -26.46
N LEU A 420 0.82 10.76 -27.37
CA LEU A 420 1.17 10.20 -28.66
C LEU A 420 2.59 9.66 -28.56
N LEU A 421 2.74 8.33 -28.74
CA LEU A 421 4.04 7.66 -28.66
C LEU A 421 4.55 7.33 -30.06
N GLU A 422 5.84 7.52 -30.29
CA GLU A 422 6.52 7.03 -31.49
C GLU A 422 6.54 5.49 -31.44
N PRO A 423 6.03 4.77 -32.49
CA PRO A 423 5.80 3.33 -32.41
C PRO A 423 7.06 2.46 -32.24
N ARG A 424 8.23 2.94 -32.66
CA ARG A 424 9.50 2.17 -32.57
C ARG A 424 10.20 2.34 -31.24
N THR A 425 10.10 3.54 -30.64
CA THR A 425 10.86 3.90 -29.43
C THR A 425 9.98 3.93 -28.19
N LEU A 426 8.64 3.98 -28.36
CA LEU A 426 7.64 4.20 -27.33
C LEU A 426 7.83 5.53 -26.56
N GLN A 427 8.63 6.43 -27.11
CA GLN A 427 8.83 7.75 -26.48
C GLN A 427 7.68 8.69 -26.81
N PRO A 428 7.18 9.46 -25.83
CA PRO A 428 6.12 10.43 -26.04
C PRO A 428 6.64 11.61 -26.90
N VAL A 429 5.97 11.86 -28.02
CA VAL A 429 6.22 13.03 -28.88
C VAL A 429 5.26 14.17 -28.55
N TRP A 430 4.17 13.86 -27.87
CA TRP A 430 3.21 14.80 -27.35
C TRP A 430 2.47 14.19 -26.15
N THR A 431 2.17 15.01 -25.15
CA THR A 431 1.44 14.61 -23.94
C THR A 431 0.55 15.74 -23.48
N SER A 432 -0.62 15.39 -22.95
CA SER A 432 -1.55 16.32 -22.32
C SER A 432 -2.22 15.69 -21.10
N THR A 433 -2.32 16.46 -20.04
CA THR A 433 -3.07 16.04 -18.85
C THR A 433 -4.58 16.20 -19.07
N LEU A 434 -5.35 15.18 -18.77
CA LEU A 434 -6.80 15.20 -18.84
C LEU A 434 -7.37 16.10 -17.73
N LYS A 435 -8.35 16.92 -18.07
CA LYS A 435 -8.96 17.85 -17.13
C LYS A 435 -10.15 17.21 -16.42
N LYS A 436 -10.33 17.56 -15.15
CA LYS A 436 -11.49 17.10 -14.34
C LYS A 436 -11.60 15.56 -14.26
N VAL A 437 -10.47 14.87 -14.24
CA VAL A 437 -10.39 13.43 -13.98
C VAL A 437 -9.83 13.25 -12.59
N ASN A 438 -10.64 12.70 -11.69
CA ASN A 438 -10.29 12.50 -10.28
C ASN A 438 -10.22 10.99 -10.00
N ILE A 439 -9.03 10.42 -10.04
CA ILE A 439 -8.86 8.97 -9.89
C ILE A 439 -9.17 8.46 -8.46
N ASN A 440 -9.14 9.34 -7.47
CA ASN A 440 -9.55 9.03 -6.10
C ASN A 440 -11.07 8.85 -5.93
N GLU A 441 -11.86 9.21 -6.95
CA GLU A 441 -13.31 8.95 -7.00
C GLU A 441 -13.65 7.61 -7.65
N TRP A 442 -12.67 6.87 -8.21
CA TRP A 442 -12.88 5.59 -8.86
C TRP A 442 -13.02 4.47 -7.83
N MET A 443 -14.24 4.32 -7.30
CA MET A 443 -14.57 3.38 -6.23
C MET A 443 -14.64 1.93 -6.74
N PRO A 444 -14.26 0.95 -5.92
CA PRO A 444 -14.54 -0.46 -6.18
C PRO A 444 -16.00 -0.79 -5.95
N GLY A 445 -16.36 -2.08 -6.07
CA GLY A 445 -17.62 -2.61 -5.56
C GLY A 445 -17.69 -2.57 -4.04
N ASP A 446 -18.88 -2.86 -3.50
CA ASP A 446 -19.15 -2.89 -2.06
C ASP A 446 -19.99 -4.13 -1.71
N GLU A 447 -20.09 -4.46 -0.42
CA GLU A 447 -20.85 -5.61 0.08
C GLU A 447 -20.39 -6.95 -0.55
N TRP A 448 -19.25 -7.45 -0.08
CA TRP A 448 -18.69 -8.71 -0.60
C TRP A 448 -19.59 -9.92 -0.31
N ASP A 449 -20.01 -10.61 -1.36
CA ASP A 449 -20.72 -11.89 -1.30
C ASP A 449 -19.69 -13.03 -1.39
N GLU A 450 -19.40 -13.63 -0.23
CA GLU A 450 -18.41 -14.71 -0.11
C GLU A 450 -18.80 -15.95 -0.92
N ALA A 451 -20.10 -16.26 -0.99
CA ALA A 451 -20.58 -17.44 -1.71
C ALA A 451 -20.41 -17.29 -3.23
N LYS A 452 -20.59 -16.08 -3.74
CA LYS A 452 -20.44 -15.78 -5.17
C LYS A 452 -19.04 -15.25 -5.55
N GLN A 453 -18.18 -14.99 -4.55
CA GLN A 453 -16.84 -14.41 -4.73
C GLN A 453 -16.88 -13.11 -5.56
N GLN A 454 -17.85 -12.24 -5.28
CA GLN A 454 -18.03 -10.96 -5.95
C GLN A 454 -18.70 -9.93 -5.02
N TYR A 455 -18.62 -8.67 -5.37
CA TYR A 455 -19.38 -7.63 -4.68
C TYR A 455 -20.85 -7.67 -5.13
N SER A 456 -21.79 -7.63 -4.17
CA SER A 456 -23.23 -7.52 -4.43
C SER A 456 -23.57 -6.15 -5.05
N MET A 457 -22.87 -5.11 -4.60
CA MET A 457 -22.86 -3.80 -5.24
C MET A 457 -21.65 -3.73 -6.17
N ALA A 458 -21.89 -3.94 -7.47
CA ALA A 458 -20.81 -3.95 -8.46
C ALA A 458 -20.06 -2.60 -8.51
N ALA A 459 -18.79 -2.64 -8.88
CA ALA A 459 -18.01 -1.43 -9.12
C ALA A 459 -18.69 -0.55 -10.19
N PRO A 460 -18.80 0.76 -9.95
CA PRO A 460 -19.30 1.68 -10.96
C PRO A 460 -18.46 1.66 -12.22
N VAL A 461 -19.13 1.85 -13.37
CA VAL A 461 -18.42 2.14 -14.63
C VAL A 461 -18.29 3.65 -14.76
N TYR A 462 -17.05 4.13 -14.79
CA TYR A 462 -16.74 5.54 -14.96
C TYR A 462 -16.57 5.85 -16.44
N HIS A 463 -17.35 6.77 -16.95
CA HIS A 463 -17.27 7.26 -18.33
C HIS A 463 -16.53 8.59 -18.37
N ILE A 464 -15.43 8.66 -19.10
CA ILE A 464 -14.61 9.86 -19.29
C ILE A 464 -14.74 10.32 -20.74
N ASP A 465 -15.16 11.56 -20.96
CA ASP A 465 -15.24 12.22 -22.28
C ASP A 465 -14.35 13.47 -22.26
N GLN A 466 -13.43 13.54 -23.22
CA GLN A 466 -12.43 14.60 -23.32
C GLN A 466 -12.30 15.13 -24.74
N GLN A 467 -12.17 16.44 -24.83
CA GLN A 467 -11.75 17.14 -26.04
C GLN A 467 -10.43 17.88 -25.77
N ILE A 468 -9.37 17.44 -26.41
CA ILE A 468 -8.01 17.85 -26.08
C ILE A 468 -7.40 18.50 -27.30
N LYS A 469 -6.99 19.77 -27.18
CA LYS A 469 -6.32 20.47 -28.29
C LYS A 469 -4.93 19.90 -28.51
N LEU A 470 -4.68 19.38 -29.72
CA LEU A 470 -3.35 18.90 -30.11
C LEU A 470 -2.49 20.09 -30.56
N ASN A 471 -1.58 20.51 -29.71
CA ASN A 471 -0.61 21.58 -30.03
C ASN A 471 0.79 20.96 -30.15
N GLY A 472 1.46 21.13 -31.29
CA GLY A 472 2.86 20.75 -31.48
C GLY A 472 3.10 19.32 -31.97
N GLY A 473 2.08 18.58 -32.43
CA GLY A 473 2.27 17.27 -33.06
C GLY A 473 2.83 17.36 -34.48
N SER A 474 3.90 16.62 -34.77
CA SER A 474 4.42 16.47 -36.13
C SER A 474 3.52 15.56 -36.95
N LYS A 475 3.52 15.71 -38.30
CA LYS A 475 2.82 14.82 -39.20
C LYS A 475 3.38 13.39 -39.07
N GLY A 476 2.53 12.42 -38.80
CA GLY A 476 2.97 11.03 -38.59
C GLY A 476 1.85 10.10 -38.11
N LYS A 477 2.20 8.82 -37.93
CA LYS A 477 1.36 7.80 -37.28
C LYS A 477 1.94 7.49 -35.91
N TYR A 478 1.10 7.41 -34.89
CA TYR A 478 1.49 7.29 -33.47
C TYR A 478 0.62 6.28 -32.75
N ILE A 479 1.09 5.79 -31.61
CA ILE A 479 0.26 5.06 -30.66
C ILE A 479 -0.39 6.09 -29.73
N LEU A 480 -1.73 6.08 -29.64
CA LEU A 480 -2.47 6.81 -28.61
C LEU A 480 -2.47 5.99 -27.33
N ALA A 481 -2.00 6.56 -26.25
CA ALA A 481 -1.89 5.85 -24.98
C ALA A 481 -2.32 6.71 -23.78
N LEU A 482 -2.78 6.05 -22.72
CA LEU A 482 -3.04 6.65 -21.41
C LEU A 482 -1.94 6.26 -20.42
N SER A 483 -1.69 7.14 -19.45
CA SER A 483 -0.86 6.89 -18.29
C SER A 483 -1.39 7.64 -17.08
N ILE A 484 -1.08 7.14 -15.86
CA ILE A 484 -1.30 7.86 -14.61
C ILE A 484 0.07 8.16 -14.03
N VAL A 485 0.37 9.43 -13.82
CA VAL A 485 1.70 9.87 -13.45
C VAL A 485 1.82 10.20 -11.98
N ASP A 486 2.95 9.82 -11.38
CA ASP A 486 3.31 10.32 -10.05
C ASP A 486 3.69 11.80 -10.17
N PRO A 487 2.99 12.70 -9.46
CA PRO A 487 3.25 14.14 -9.57
C PRO A 487 4.63 14.55 -9.06
N SER A 488 5.28 13.71 -8.26
CA SER A 488 6.62 14.02 -7.73
C SER A 488 7.70 14.02 -8.81
N GLY A 489 7.64 13.06 -9.74
CA GLY A 489 8.60 12.94 -10.85
C GLY A 489 7.99 13.26 -12.22
N ASN A 490 6.68 13.50 -12.27
CA ASN A 490 5.92 13.63 -13.51
C ASN A 490 6.17 12.47 -14.49
N LYS A 491 6.26 11.26 -13.93
CA LYS A 491 6.53 10.02 -14.69
C LYS A 491 5.35 9.06 -14.57
N PRO A 492 5.02 8.29 -15.63
CA PRO A 492 4.07 7.19 -15.51
C PRO A 492 4.51 6.23 -14.41
N SER A 493 3.65 5.98 -13.45
CA SER A 493 3.97 5.15 -12.29
C SER A 493 2.84 4.17 -11.97
N LEU A 494 1.59 4.62 -11.97
CA LEU A 494 0.41 3.80 -11.76
C LEU A 494 -0.08 3.24 -13.10
N ARG A 495 -0.31 1.93 -13.15
CA ARG A 495 -0.65 1.21 -14.38
C ARG A 495 -2.10 0.74 -14.38
N PHE A 496 -2.78 0.84 -15.52
CA PHE A 496 -4.04 0.14 -15.74
C PHE A 496 -3.80 -1.36 -15.88
N ALA A 497 -4.75 -2.16 -15.43
CA ALA A 497 -4.69 -3.62 -15.49
C ALA A 497 -5.19 -4.13 -16.86
N ASN A 498 -4.50 -3.76 -17.94
CA ASN A 498 -4.87 -4.13 -19.29
C ASN A 498 -3.73 -4.84 -20.04
N THR A 499 -4.08 -5.71 -20.97
CA THR A 499 -3.12 -6.45 -21.80
C THR A 499 -2.41 -5.59 -22.84
N SER A 500 -2.97 -4.42 -23.18
CA SER A 500 -2.38 -3.46 -24.12
C SER A 500 -1.32 -2.57 -23.46
N TYR A 501 -0.53 -3.14 -22.56
CA TYR A 501 0.51 -2.44 -21.81
C TYR A 501 1.76 -2.20 -22.68
N LEU A 502 2.32 -1.01 -22.58
CA LEU A 502 3.59 -0.62 -23.19
C LEU A 502 4.59 -0.29 -22.09
N ALA A 503 5.86 -0.68 -22.29
CA ALA A 503 6.92 -0.37 -21.32
C ALA A 503 7.01 1.12 -21.01
N GLY A 504 7.33 1.43 -19.75
CA GLY A 504 7.34 2.80 -19.25
C GLY A 504 6.01 3.31 -18.69
N GLY A 505 5.03 2.41 -18.43
CA GLY A 505 3.81 2.75 -17.68
C GLY A 505 2.63 3.23 -18.53
N TYR A 506 2.66 2.99 -19.83
CA TYR A 506 1.60 3.38 -20.76
C TYR A 506 0.63 2.24 -21.04
N THR A 507 -0.65 2.57 -21.25
CA THR A 507 -1.66 1.63 -21.77
C THR A 507 -2.14 2.13 -23.12
N ALA A 508 -1.89 1.35 -24.16
CA ALA A 508 -2.22 1.72 -25.52
C ALA A 508 -3.72 1.58 -25.79
N LEU A 509 -4.29 2.55 -26.50
CA LEU A 509 -5.67 2.54 -26.97
C LEU A 509 -5.77 2.14 -28.45
N GLY A 510 -4.79 2.51 -29.27
CA GLY A 510 -4.76 2.18 -30.69
C GLY A 510 -3.83 3.10 -31.49
N MET A 511 -3.83 2.92 -32.80
CA MET A 511 -3.07 3.78 -33.71
C MET A 511 -3.89 4.99 -34.12
N ILE A 512 -3.22 6.16 -34.15
CA ILE A 512 -3.76 7.46 -34.54
C ILE A 512 -2.79 8.14 -35.51
N SER A 513 -3.30 9.07 -36.32
CA SER A 513 -2.44 9.88 -37.18
C SER A 513 -2.58 11.39 -36.93
N VAL A 514 -1.53 12.13 -37.19
CA VAL A 514 -1.49 13.58 -37.20
C VAL A 514 -1.28 14.05 -38.64
N GLY A 515 -2.19 14.87 -39.17
CA GLY A 515 -2.08 15.53 -40.46
C GLY A 515 -2.06 14.62 -41.68
N GLN A 516 -2.44 13.36 -41.57
CA GLN A 516 -2.57 12.40 -42.68
C GLN A 516 -3.62 11.35 -42.37
N ASP A 517 -4.03 10.57 -43.40
CA ASP A 517 -4.99 9.50 -43.23
C ASP A 517 -4.36 8.26 -42.61
N ILE A 518 -5.18 7.47 -41.93
CA ILE A 518 -4.84 6.17 -41.32
C ILE A 518 -5.96 5.18 -41.58
N ASP A 519 -5.57 3.97 -41.94
CA ASP A 519 -6.44 2.85 -42.27
C ASP A 519 -6.27 1.65 -41.32
N GLN A 520 -5.21 1.66 -40.50
CA GLN A 520 -4.90 0.58 -39.58
C GLN A 520 -4.82 1.13 -38.15
N PHE A 521 -5.71 0.64 -37.30
CA PHE A 521 -5.87 1.14 -35.91
C PHE A 521 -5.28 0.19 -34.87
N THR A 522 -4.95 -1.06 -35.28
CA THR A 522 -4.37 -2.06 -34.38
C THR A 522 -2.92 -1.73 -34.07
N ILE A 523 -2.57 -1.84 -32.79
CA ILE A 523 -1.20 -1.63 -32.31
C ILE A 523 -0.34 -2.82 -32.76
N PRO A 524 0.89 -2.59 -33.28
CA PRO A 524 1.80 -3.68 -33.57
C PRO A 524 2.09 -4.53 -32.33
N ALA A 525 1.96 -5.85 -32.44
CA ALA A 525 2.18 -6.78 -31.33
C ALA A 525 3.60 -6.64 -30.72
N SER A 526 4.58 -6.24 -31.52
CA SER A 526 5.95 -5.99 -31.07
C SER A 526 6.09 -4.79 -30.11
N CYS A 527 5.07 -3.93 -30.01
CA CYS A 527 5.04 -2.82 -29.06
C CYS A 527 4.53 -3.23 -27.68
N ILE A 528 3.76 -4.32 -27.61
CA ILE A 528 3.14 -4.81 -26.36
C ILE A 528 4.21 -5.42 -25.47
N SER A 529 4.19 -5.03 -24.21
CA SER A 529 5.11 -5.51 -23.17
C SER A 529 4.36 -6.27 -22.09
N ASP A 530 5.06 -7.19 -21.42
CA ASP A 530 4.51 -7.78 -20.20
C ASP A 530 4.58 -6.78 -19.04
N ILE A 531 3.43 -6.52 -18.45
CA ILE A 531 3.28 -5.58 -17.33
C ILE A 531 4.07 -6.01 -16.07
N GLN A 532 4.29 -7.32 -15.88
CA GLN A 532 5.05 -7.82 -14.73
C GLN A 532 6.55 -7.59 -14.87
N SER A 533 7.07 -7.75 -16.08
CA SER A 533 8.51 -7.69 -16.34
C SER A 533 9.06 -6.28 -16.49
N ASP A 534 8.20 -5.25 -16.55
CA ASP A 534 8.67 -3.87 -16.66
C ASP A 534 9.31 -3.37 -15.37
N THR A 535 10.63 -3.24 -15.40
CA THR A 535 11.46 -2.71 -14.31
C THR A 535 11.85 -1.25 -14.48
N SER A 536 11.37 -0.58 -15.52
CA SER A 536 11.75 0.80 -15.84
C SER A 536 11.05 1.87 -14.99
N LEU A 537 9.98 1.49 -14.26
CA LEU A 537 9.18 2.45 -13.50
C LEU A 537 9.93 2.98 -12.28
N SER A 538 9.88 4.29 -12.11
CA SER A 538 10.41 5.03 -10.96
C SER A 538 9.58 6.31 -10.77
N TYR A 539 9.86 7.08 -9.74
CA TYR A 539 9.25 8.40 -9.53
C TYR A 539 10.26 9.46 -9.13
#